data_6c4e217a402832111eca2357e0308f33
#
_entry.id   6c4e217a402832111eca2357e0308f33
#
_cell.length_a   1.000
_cell.length_b   1.000
_cell.length_c   1.000
_cell.angle_alpha   90.00
_cell.angle_beta   90.00
_cell.angle_gamma   90.00
#
_symmetry.space_group_name_H-M   'P 1'
#
loop_
_entity.id
_entity.type
_entity.pdbx_description
1 polymer ?
#
loop_
_entity_poly.entity_id
_entity_poly.type
_entity_poly.pdbx_seq_one_letter_code
_entity_poly.pdbx_strand_id
1 'polypeptide(L)' 'MNLQEELKSLKERIAELEELAKEEQEFPEYGDDYWFLLSGGTIDDNFYTNSHVDNKRLEIGNVFKTKEQVEFAVEKLKV' A
#
# COMPACT_ATOMS: atom_id res chain seq x y z
N MET A 1 28.07 1.48 -28.28
CA MET A 1 27.47 1.22 -27.00
C MET A 1 28.37 0.42 -26.11
N ASN A 2 28.63 0.91 -24.92
CA ASN A 2 29.50 0.28 -23.96
C ASN A 2 28.71 -0.66 -23.08
N LEU A 3 29.09 -1.93 -22.98
CA LEU A 3 28.43 -2.94 -22.15
C LEU A 3 28.32 -2.53 -20.68
N GLN A 4 29.28 -1.73 -20.19
CA GLN A 4 29.28 -1.21 -18.83
C GLN A 4 28.16 -0.21 -18.57
N GLU A 5 27.79 0.59 -19.56
CA GLU A 5 26.68 1.54 -19.45
C GLU A 5 25.32 0.83 -19.43
N GLU A 6 25.16 -0.23 -20.20
CA GLU A 6 23.95 -1.05 -20.19
C GLU A 6 23.77 -1.77 -18.85
N LEU A 7 24.84 -2.32 -18.30
CA LEU A 7 24.81 -2.96 -16.98
C LEU A 7 24.46 -1.97 -15.87
N LYS A 8 25.00 -0.77 -15.92
CA LYS A 8 24.72 0.28 -14.96
C LYS A 8 23.24 0.70 -15.00
N SER A 9 22.70 0.89 -16.19
CA SER A 9 21.29 1.25 -16.38
C SER A 9 20.35 0.17 -15.87
N LEU A 10 20.65 -1.10 -16.10
CA LEU A 10 19.85 -2.22 -15.60
C LEU A 10 19.90 -2.30 -14.06
N LYS A 11 21.04 -2.09 -13.47
CA LYS A 11 21.20 -2.09 -12.00
C LYS A 11 20.41 -0.97 -11.35
N GLU A 12 20.40 0.21 -11.94
CA GLU A 12 19.60 1.34 -11.45
C GLU A 12 18.11 1.06 -11.50
N ARG A 13 17.61 0.44 -12.57
CA ARG A 13 16.22 0.04 -12.71
C ARG A 13 15.81 -1.00 -11.69
N ILE A 14 16.64 -1.98 -11.43
CA ILE A 14 16.38 -3.03 -10.43
C ILE A 14 16.30 -2.41 -9.04
N ALA A 15 17.19 -1.48 -8.70
CA ALA A 15 17.18 -0.78 -7.43
C ALA A 15 15.88 0.03 -7.23
N GLU A 16 15.42 0.73 -8.25
CA GLU A 16 14.16 1.48 -8.21
C GLU A 16 12.95 0.57 -7.99
N LEU A 17 12.91 -0.56 -8.69
CA LEU A 17 11.82 -1.54 -8.54
C LEU A 17 11.83 -2.19 -7.15
N GLU A 18 13.00 -2.47 -6.61
CA GLU A 18 13.13 -3.01 -5.25
C GLU A 18 12.66 -2.02 -4.19
N GLU A 19 12.98 -0.73 -4.34
CA GLU A 19 12.51 0.32 -3.45
C GLU A 19 10.99 0.48 -3.49
N LEU A 20 10.41 0.48 -4.68
CA LEU A 20 8.95 0.55 -4.85
C LEU A 20 8.25 -0.67 -4.24
N ALA A 21 8.79 -1.86 -4.43
CA ALA A 21 8.26 -3.09 -3.84
C ALA A 21 8.35 -3.07 -2.32
N LYS A 22 9.44 -2.55 -1.76
CA LYS A 22 9.60 -2.37 -0.31
C LYS A 22 8.59 -1.40 0.27
N GLU A 23 8.37 -0.27 -0.38
CA GLU A 23 7.38 0.72 0.05
C GLU A 23 5.98 0.12 0.06
N GLU A 24 5.62 -0.68 -0.93
CA GLU A 24 4.32 -1.35 -0.98
C GLU A 24 4.18 -2.43 0.07
N GLN A 25 5.25 -3.19 0.38
CA GLN A 25 5.22 -4.26 1.37
C GLN A 25 5.28 -3.77 2.81
N GLU A 26 5.90 -2.62 3.04
CA GLU A 26 6.09 -2.07 4.38
C GLU A 26 4.91 -1.23 4.89
N PHE A 27 3.97 -0.90 4.05
CA PHE A 27 2.79 -0.14 4.48
C PHE A 27 1.63 -1.07 4.82
N PRO A 28 0.97 -0.88 5.98
CA PRO A 28 1.33 0.08 7.01
C PRO A 28 2.45 -0.46 7.91
N GLU A 29 3.35 0.41 8.35
CA GLU A 29 4.32 0.11 9.39
C GLU A 29 3.69 0.36 10.76
N TYR A 30 4.29 -0.19 11.81
CA TYR A 30 3.84 0.01 13.18
C TYR A 30 3.75 1.51 13.50
N GLY A 31 2.55 1.95 13.88
CA GLY A 31 2.26 3.35 14.19
C GLY A 31 1.80 4.20 13.02
N ASP A 32 1.79 3.66 11.79
CA ASP A 32 1.28 4.39 10.62
C ASP A 32 -0.24 4.46 10.64
N ASP A 33 -0.79 5.63 10.30
CA ASP A 33 -2.22 5.78 10.12
C ASP A 33 -2.66 5.16 8.79
N TYR A 34 -3.76 4.45 8.81
CA TYR A 34 -4.37 3.93 7.60
C TYR A 34 -5.88 4.12 7.62
N TRP A 35 -6.47 4.12 6.44
CA TRP A 35 -7.92 4.26 6.24
C TRP A 35 -8.51 2.92 5.82
N PHE A 36 -9.73 2.66 6.22
CA PHE A 36 -10.41 1.41 5.89
C PHE A 36 -11.91 1.60 5.79
N LEU A 37 -12.58 0.64 5.17
CA LEU A 37 -14.02 0.64 4.97
C LEU A 37 -14.67 -0.33 5.96
N LEU A 38 -15.67 0.18 6.68
CA LEU A 38 -16.49 -0.64 7.58
C LEU A 38 -17.63 -1.33 6.81
N SER A 39 -18.20 -2.37 7.39
CA SER A 39 -19.25 -3.18 6.77
C SER A 39 -20.50 -2.41 6.37
N GLY A 40 -20.75 -1.28 7.02
CA GLY A 40 -21.89 -0.41 6.69
C GLY A 40 -21.62 0.62 5.60
N GLY A 41 -20.45 0.59 4.98
CA GLY A 41 -20.05 1.59 3.98
C GLY A 41 -19.44 2.84 4.59
N THR A 42 -19.19 2.87 5.88
CA THR A 42 -18.58 3.99 6.59
C THR A 42 -17.06 3.90 6.49
N ILE A 43 -16.42 5.03 6.24
CA ILE A 43 -14.95 5.13 6.17
C ILE A 43 -14.44 5.55 7.55
N ASP A 44 -13.43 4.86 8.05
CA ASP A 44 -12.81 5.16 9.33
C ASP A 44 -11.30 5.05 9.20
N ASP A 45 -10.58 5.54 10.20
CA ASP A 45 -9.12 5.48 10.25
C ASP A 45 -8.65 4.88 11.55
N ASN A 46 -7.45 4.30 11.51
CA ASN A 46 -6.81 3.73 12.68
C ASN A 46 -5.30 3.72 12.44
N PHE A 47 -4.53 3.45 13.47
CA PHE A 47 -3.08 3.29 13.31
C PHE A 47 -2.71 1.81 13.48
N TYR A 48 -1.70 1.40 12.74
CA TYR A 48 -1.27 0.00 12.70
C TYR A 48 -0.50 -0.38 13.97
N THR A 49 -0.98 -1.39 14.66
CA THR A 49 -0.35 -1.92 15.88
C THR A 49 -0.01 -3.40 15.78
N ASN A 50 -0.02 -3.94 14.57
CA ASN A 50 0.21 -5.36 14.30
C ASN A 50 -0.80 -6.27 15.03
N SER A 51 -2.01 -5.76 15.24
CA SER A 51 -3.08 -6.53 15.84
C SER A 51 -3.67 -7.54 14.85
N HIS A 52 -4.39 -8.53 15.34
CA HIS A 52 -5.07 -9.51 14.51
C HIS A 52 -6.06 -8.85 13.53
N VAL A 53 -6.76 -7.82 14.00
CA VAL A 53 -7.73 -7.07 13.20
C VAL A 53 -7.02 -6.31 12.07
N ASP A 54 -5.92 -5.64 12.38
CA ASP A 54 -5.12 -4.91 11.39
C ASP A 54 -4.60 -5.85 10.31
N ASN A 55 -4.05 -6.97 10.70
CA ASN A 55 -3.52 -7.96 9.77
C ASN A 55 -4.60 -8.58 8.91
N LYS A 56 -5.78 -8.78 9.45
CA LYS A 56 -6.93 -9.27 8.69
C LYS A 56 -7.37 -8.26 7.64
N ARG A 57 -7.39 -6.97 7.98
CA ARG A 57 -7.70 -5.90 7.03
C ARG A 57 -6.70 -5.85 5.89
N LEU A 58 -5.42 -6.01 6.20
CA LEU A 58 -4.34 -6.10 5.19
C LEU A 58 -4.55 -7.30 4.25
N GLU A 59 -4.87 -8.45 4.81
CA GLU A 59 -5.07 -9.69 4.06
C GLU A 59 -6.18 -9.55 3.02
N ILE A 60 -7.28 -8.89 3.37
CA ILE A 60 -8.41 -8.68 2.45
C ILE A 60 -8.27 -7.44 1.58
N GLY A 61 -7.16 -6.70 1.69
CA GLY A 61 -6.91 -5.49 0.91
C GLY A 61 -7.68 -4.26 1.37
N ASN A 62 -8.15 -4.22 2.61
CA ASN A 62 -8.92 -3.11 3.16
C ASN A 62 -8.05 -2.17 3.99
N VAL A 63 -6.94 -1.73 3.42
CA VAL A 63 -6.00 -0.79 4.03
C VAL A 63 -5.55 0.20 2.96
N PHE A 64 -5.74 1.48 3.22
CA PHE A 64 -5.47 2.57 2.27
C PHE A 64 -4.63 3.64 2.95
N LYS A 65 -3.77 4.29 2.18
CA LYS A 65 -2.90 5.37 2.67
C LYS A 65 -3.67 6.67 2.91
N THR A 66 -4.71 6.93 2.12
CA THR A 66 -5.47 8.17 2.19
C THR A 66 -6.96 7.88 2.19
N LYS A 67 -7.74 8.81 2.76
CA LYS A 67 -9.20 8.75 2.74
C LYS A 67 -9.74 8.76 1.31
N GLU A 68 -9.11 9.53 0.43
CA GLU A 68 -9.50 9.65 -0.97
C GLU A 68 -9.40 8.30 -1.71
N GLN A 69 -8.40 7.50 -1.40
CA GLN A 69 -8.26 6.16 -1.95
C GLN A 69 -9.42 5.25 -1.55
N VAL A 70 -9.87 5.34 -0.31
CA VAL A 70 -11.03 4.58 0.18
C VAL A 70 -12.29 5.04 -0.53
N GLU A 71 -12.50 6.34 -0.64
CA GLU A 71 -13.66 6.93 -1.33
C GLU A 71 -13.73 6.48 -2.78
N PHE A 72 -12.60 6.45 -3.46
CA PHE A 72 -12.50 5.96 -4.83
C PHE A 72 -12.87 4.47 -4.94
N ALA A 73 -12.39 3.65 -4.01
CA ALA A 73 -12.72 2.24 -3.97
C ALA A 73 -14.20 1.99 -3.72
N VAL A 74 -14.83 2.79 -2.85
CA VAL A 74 -16.27 2.72 -2.55
C VAL A 74 -17.09 3.05 -3.79
N GLU A 75 -16.72 4.08 -4.55
CA GLU A 75 -17.41 4.45 -5.79
C GLU A 75 -17.37 3.32 -6.81
N LYS A 76 -16.26 2.61 -6.92
CA LYS A 76 -16.14 1.46 -7.83
C LYS A 76 -17.05 0.30 -7.42
N LEU A 77 -17.30 0.14 -6.12
CA LEU A 77 -18.16 -0.93 -5.61
C LEU A 77 -19.65 -0.64 -5.81
N LYS A 78 -20.02 0.61 -6.05
CA LYS A 78 -21.42 1.02 -6.24
C LYS A 78 -21.94 0.82 -7.65
N VAL A 79 -21.12 0.38 -8.57
CA VAL A 79 -21.52 0.17 -9.97
C VAL A 79 -22.22 -1.16 -10.18
#